data_bbf1b43f5cc49b2d9643747932aaf13c
#
_entry.id   bbf1b43f5cc49b2d9643747932aaf13c
#
_cell.length_a   1.000
_cell.length_b   1.000
_cell.length_c   1.000
_cell.angle_alpha   90.00
_cell.angle_beta   90.00
_cell.angle_gamma   90.00
#
_symmetry.space_group_name_H-M   'P 1'
#
loop_
_entity.id
_entity.type
_entity.pdbx_description
1 polymer ?
#
loop_
_entity_poly.entity_id
_entity_poly.type
_entity_poly.pdbx_seq_one_letter_code
_entity_poly.pdbx_strand_id
1 'polypeptide(L)'
;SVTELSGGELQRALLARVFAGNPQLIVADEPIASLDVYHQLHIMELLQAHAQQGGAVIAALHDLSLAARFCSRLILMHQGKLVAEGEPVQVLTPENLAKVYGISAHVDCREDGVVIIPIKRIAPAQK
;
A
#
# COMPACT_ATOMS: atom_id res chain seq x y z
N SER A 1 14.06 -9.61 -23.45
CA SER A 1 12.74 -10.20 -23.35
C SER A 1 12.17 -10.02 -21.95
N VAL A 2 10.89 -9.76 -21.88
CA VAL A 2 10.20 -9.62 -20.59
C VAL A 2 10.35 -10.88 -19.75
N THR A 3 10.36 -12.03 -20.38
CA THR A 3 10.47 -13.31 -19.66
C THR A 3 11.86 -13.53 -19.06
N GLU A 4 12.84 -12.73 -19.43
CA GLU A 4 14.20 -12.84 -18.90
C GLU A 4 14.43 -11.95 -17.69
N LEU A 5 13.45 -11.10 -17.35
CA LEU A 5 13.58 -10.18 -16.23
C LEU A 5 13.18 -10.87 -14.93
N SER A 6 13.81 -10.48 -13.83
CA SER A 6 13.33 -10.88 -12.51
C SER A 6 11.95 -10.27 -12.28
N GLY A 7 11.21 -10.77 -11.30
CA GLY A 7 9.91 -10.21 -10.96
C GLY A 7 9.97 -8.72 -10.71
N GLY A 8 10.99 -8.25 -9.97
CA GLY A 8 11.15 -6.84 -9.68
C GLY A 8 11.51 -6.02 -10.91
N GLU A 9 12.39 -6.56 -11.76
CA GLU A 9 12.76 -5.88 -12.99
C GLU A 9 11.57 -5.75 -13.94
N LEU A 10 10.76 -6.81 -14.05
CA LEU A 10 9.57 -6.77 -14.87
C LEU A 10 8.60 -5.70 -14.39
N GLN A 11 8.37 -5.64 -13.08
CA GLN A 11 7.44 -4.68 -12.51
C GLN A 11 7.91 -3.24 -12.74
N ARG A 12 9.20 -2.97 -12.54
CA ARG A 12 9.74 -1.64 -12.79
C ARG A 12 9.66 -1.27 -14.27
N ALA A 13 9.91 -2.22 -15.17
CA ALA A 13 9.80 -1.98 -16.60
C ALA A 13 8.37 -1.63 -17.00
N LEU A 14 7.39 -2.34 -16.46
CA LEU A 14 6.00 -2.06 -16.74
C LEU A 14 5.57 -0.70 -16.22
N LEU A 15 6.01 -0.33 -15.01
CA LEU A 15 5.71 0.98 -14.45
C LEU A 15 6.36 2.10 -15.25
N ALA A 16 7.61 1.91 -15.68
CA ALA A 16 8.29 2.92 -16.50
C ALA A 16 7.51 3.18 -17.79
N ARG A 17 6.95 2.14 -18.38
CA ARG A 17 6.12 2.27 -19.56
C ARG A 17 4.85 3.07 -19.29
N VAL A 18 4.20 2.80 -18.16
CA VAL A 18 3.00 3.53 -17.76
C VAL A 18 3.32 5.01 -17.56
N PHE A 19 4.39 5.30 -16.83
CA PHE A 19 4.80 6.68 -16.56
C PHE A 19 5.18 7.43 -17.84
N ALA A 20 5.80 6.73 -18.80
CA ALA A 20 6.17 7.36 -20.07
C ALA A 20 4.94 7.87 -20.83
N GLY A 21 3.81 7.22 -20.64
CA GLY A 21 2.55 7.67 -21.25
C GLY A 21 1.93 8.86 -20.54
N ASN A 22 2.46 9.25 -19.39
CA ASN A 22 1.99 10.38 -18.59
C ASN A 22 0.47 10.37 -18.36
N PRO A 23 -0.11 9.28 -17.86
CA PRO A 23 -1.55 9.20 -17.66
C PRO A 23 -2.01 10.07 -16.51
N GLN A 24 -3.25 10.53 -16.55
CA GLN A 24 -3.86 11.25 -15.44
C GLN A 24 -4.10 10.32 -14.23
N LEU A 25 -4.54 9.11 -14.50
CA LEU A 25 -4.83 8.13 -13.46
C LEU A 25 -3.98 6.89 -13.66
N ILE A 26 -3.31 6.47 -12.60
CA ILE A 26 -2.59 5.20 -12.56
C ILE A 26 -3.32 4.29 -11.58
N VAL A 27 -3.66 3.09 -12.06
CA VAL A 27 -4.20 2.03 -11.21
C VAL A 27 -3.16 0.93 -11.14
N ALA A 28 -2.67 0.64 -9.93
CA ALA A 28 -1.61 -0.33 -9.72
C ALA A 28 -2.07 -1.39 -8.73
N ASP A 29 -1.92 -2.65 -9.11
CA ASP A 29 -2.29 -3.78 -8.27
C ASP A 29 -1.02 -4.39 -7.69
N GLU A 30 -0.82 -4.19 -6.40
CA GLU A 30 0.35 -4.69 -5.68
C GLU A 30 1.66 -4.33 -6.38
N PRO A 31 1.90 -3.04 -6.62
CA PRO A 31 3.04 -2.64 -7.45
C PRO A 31 4.40 -2.93 -6.82
N ILE A 32 4.43 -3.27 -5.53
CA ILE A 32 5.67 -3.53 -4.80
C ILE A 32 5.84 -4.98 -4.39
N ALA A 33 4.93 -5.86 -4.82
CA ALA A 33 5.02 -7.28 -4.50
C ALA A 33 6.33 -7.86 -5.04
N SER A 34 6.97 -8.70 -4.24
CA SER A 34 8.21 -9.40 -4.60
C SER A 34 9.44 -8.50 -4.79
N LEU A 35 9.36 -7.23 -4.40
CA LEU A 35 10.51 -6.33 -4.46
C LEU A 35 11.21 -6.25 -3.11
N ASP A 36 12.52 -6.00 -3.14
CA ASP A 36 13.23 -5.67 -1.91
C ASP A 36 12.89 -4.25 -1.45
N VAL A 37 13.32 -3.89 -0.26
CA VAL A 37 12.94 -2.62 0.36
C VAL A 37 13.37 -1.41 -0.47
N TYR A 38 14.58 -1.45 -1.02
CA TYR A 38 15.07 -0.33 -1.84
C TYR A 38 14.13 -0.08 -3.02
N HIS A 39 13.77 -1.14 -3.73
CA HIS A 39 12.92 -1.01 -4.91
C HIS A 39 11.47 -0.72 -4.56
N GLN A 40 10.99 -1.23 -3.42
CA GLN A 40 9.66 -0.87 -2.92
C GLN A 40 9.56 0.63 -2.70
N LEU A 41 10.54 1.21 -2.03
CA LEU A 41 10.54 2.64 -1.76
C LEU A 41 10.62 3.45 -3.06
N HIS A 42 11.45 3.00 -4.00
CA HIS A 42 11.56 3.69 -5.28
C HIS A 42 10.23 3.74 -6.02
N ILE A 43 9.53 2.62 -6.08
CA ILE A 43 8.22 2.56 -6.74
C ILE A 43 7.22 3.47 -6.03
N MET A 44 7.17 3.40 -4.70
CA MET A 44 6.23 4.24 -3.95
C MET A 44 6.53 5.72 -4.13
N GLU A 45 7.81 6.09 -4.19
CA GLU A 45 8.19 7.48 -4.45
C GLU A 45 7.77 7.95 -5.83
N LEU A 46 7.90 7.10 -6.84
CA LEU A 46 7.45 7.43 -8.19
C LEU A 46 5.94 7.65 -8.25
N LEU A 47 5.19 6.78 -7.59
CA LEU A 47 3.74 6.91 -7.57
C LEU A 47 3.30 8.16 -6.81
N GLN A 48 3.94 8.44 -5.70
CA GLN A 48 3.64 9.64 -4.92
C GLN A 48 3.96 10.92 -5.71
N ALA A 49 5.09 10.93 -6.41
CA ALA A 49 5.48 12.09 -7.21
C ALA A 49 4.45 12.35 -8.32
N HIS A 50 3.95 11.29 -8.95
CA HIS A 50 2.93 11.44 -9.97
C HIS A 50 1.65 12.09 -9.39
N ALA A 51 1.24 11.65 -8.22
CA ALA A 51 0.06 12.21 -7.56
C ALA A 51 0.28 13.67 -7.19
N GLN A 52 1.48 14.02 -6.73
CA GLN A 52 1.80 15.39 -6.33
C GLN A 52 1.91 16.34 -7.51
N GLN A 53 2.10 15.81 -8.71
CA GLN A 53 2.22 16.59 -9.93
C GLN A 53 0.88 16.74 -10.66
N GLY A 54 -0.22 16.48 -9.99
CA GLY A 54 -1.53 16.67 -10.54
C GLY A 54 -2.21 15.43 -11.09
N GLY A 55 -1.53 14.30 -11.07
CA GLY A 55 -2.14 13.03 -11.43
C GLY A 55 -2.87 12.39 -10.25
N ALA A 56 -3.42 11.21 -10.48
CA ALA A 56 -4.05 10.43 -9.43
C ALA A 56 -3.52 9.00 -9.48
N VAL A 57 -3.41 8.38 -8.30
CA VAL A 57 -2.95 7.00 -8.19
C VAL A 57 -3.89 6.25 -7.27
N ILE A 58 -4.34 5.09 -7.72
CA ILE A 58 -5.05 4.13 -6.88
C ILE A 58 -4.21 2.86 -6.87
N ALA A 59 -3.78 2.44 -5.69
CA ALA A 59 -2.93 1.26 -5.56
C ALA A 59 -3.51 0.29 -4.54
N ALA A 60 -3.50 -0.99 -4.88
CA ALA A 60 -3.84 -2.05 -3.94
C ALA A 60 -2.54 -2.52 -3.29
N LEU A 61 -2.46 -2.40 -1.98
CA LEU A 61 -1.24 -2.72 -1.23
C LEU A 61 -1.55 -3.65 -0.08
N HIS A 62 -0.61 -4.55 0.21
CA HIS A 62 -0.68 -5.39 1.41
C HIS A 62 0.22 -4.88 2.52
N ASP A 63 1.24 -4.10 2.18
CA ASP A 63 2.16 -3.56 3.18
C ASP A 63 1.52 -2.33 3.83
N LEU A 64 1.05 -2.50 5.05
CA LEU A 64 0.32 -1.46 5.76
C LEU A 64 1.20 -0.25 6.08
N SER A 65 2.46 -0.50 6.42
CA SER A 65 3.36 0.59 6.76
C SER A 65 3.67 1.46 5.55
N LEU A 66 3.91 0.84 4.40
CA LEU A 66 4.14 1.60 3.18
C LEU A 66 2.88 2.31 2.72
N ALA A 67 1.72 1.69 2.84
CA ALA A 67 0.46 2.34 2.53
C ALA A 67 0.27 3.58 3.40
N ALA A 68 0.52 3.45 4.70
CA ALA A 68 0.38 4.57 5.63
C ALA A 68 1.38 5.69 5.33
N ARG A 69 2.58 5.32 4.91
CA ARG A 69 3.65 6.30 4.68
C ARG A 69 3.43 7.12 3.40
N PHE A 70 2.94 6.49 2.35
CA PHE A 70 2.92 7.11 1.03
C PHE A 70 1.53 7.54 0.55
N CYS A 71 0.46 6.95 1.07
CA CYS A 71 -0.89 7.25 0.60
C CYS A 71 -1.51 8.35 1.45
N SER A 72 -2.15 9.30 0.79
CA SER A 72 -2.86 10.36 1.49
C SER A 72 -4.18 9.88 2.10
N ARG A 73 -4.81 8.91 1.44
CA ARG A 73 -6.06 8.33 1.92
C ARG A 73 -6.01 6.83 1.74
N LEU A 74 -6.62 6.13 2.67
CA LEU A 74 -6.72 4.67 2.64
C LEU A 74 -8.17 4.25 2.58
N ILE A 75 -8.40 3.16 1.88
CA ILE A 75 -9.69 2.47 1.87
C ILE A 75 -9.40 1.05 2.35
N LEU A 76 -10.01 0.69 3.47
CA LEU A 76 -9.84 -0.63 4.07
C LEU A 76 -11.06 -1.48 3.78
N MET A 77 -10.83 -2.61 3.14
CA MET A 77 -11.91 -3.50 2.74
C MET A 77 -11.76 -4.86 3.39
N HIS A 78 -12.87 -5.51 3.62
CA HIS A 78 -12.90 -6.85 4.19
C HIS A 78 -14.12 -7.59 3.65
N GLN A 79 -13.88 -8.75 3.07
CA GLN A 79 -14.96 -9.59 2.53
C GLN A 79 -15.86 -8.82 1.57
N GLY A 80 -15.25 -8.02 0.70
CA GLY A 80 -15.97 -7.27 -0.31
C GLY A 80 -16.69 -6.04 0.19
N LYS A 81 -16.51 -5.67 1.45
CA LYS A 81 -17.21 -4.53 2.04
C LYS A 81 -16.23 -3.48 2.52
N LEU A 82 -16.66 -2.23 2.46
CA LEU A 82 -15.89 -1.12 3.00
C LEU A 82 -15.95 -1.15 4.53
N VAL A 83 -14.79 -1.17 5.16
CA VAL A 83 -14.69 -1.12 6.62
C VAL A 83 -14.40 0.30 7.10
N ALA A 84 -13.45 0.96 6.45
CA ALA A 84 -13.05 2.31 6.85
C ALA A 84 -12.42 3.01 5.67
N GLU A 85 -12.50 4.33 5.70
CA GLU A 85 -11.91 5.18 4.68
C GLU A 85 -11.49 6.49 5.32
N GLY A 86 -10.36 7.03 4.90
CA GLY A 86 -9.88 8.29 5.43
C GLY A 86 -8.37 8.37 5.45
N GLU A 87 -7.85 9.25 6.27
CA GLU A 87 -6.40 9.36 6.44
C GLU A 87 -5.86 8.11 7.14
N PRO A 88 -4.58 7.78 6.91
CA PRO A 88 -4.03 6.56 7.49
C PRO A 88 -4.25 6.40 8.99
N VAL A 89 -4.11 7.46 9.77
CA VAL A 89 -4.28 7.38 11.22
C VAL A 89 -5.72 7.06 11.60
N GLN A 90 -6.67 7.46 10.79
CA GLN A 90 -8.09 7.19 11.03
C GLN A 90 -8.49 5.76 10.68
N VAL A 91 -7.80 5.18 9.71
CA VAL A 91 -8.14 3.88 9.15
C VAL A 91 -7.39 2.74 9.84
N LEU A 92 -6.10 2.94 10.10
CA LEU A 92 -5.25 1.89 10.66
C LEU A 92 -5.23 1.94 12.19
N THR A 93 -6.37 1.62 12.76
CA THR A 93 -6.54 1.57 14.22
C THR A 93 -6.41 0.13 14.70
N PRO A 94 -6.07 -0.07 15.98
CA PRO A 94 -6.04 -1.44 16.53
C PRO A 94 -7.36 -2.18 16.32
N GLU A 95 -8.48 -1.48 16.42
CA GLU A 95 -9.79 -2.08 16.24
C GLU A 95 -9.99 -2.58 14.81
N ASN A 96 -9.64 -1.76 13.82
CA ASN A 96 -9.78 -2.15 12.42
C ASN A 96 -8.81 -3.26 12.05
N LEU A 97 -7.59 -3.23 12.59
CA LEU A 97 -6.62 -4.29 12.34
C LEU A 97 -7.09 -5.61 12.93
N ALA A 98 -7.69 -5.58 14.11
CA ALA A 98 -8.28 -6.78 14.70
C ALA A 98 -9.41 -7.32 13.83
N LYS A 99 -10.27 -6.44 13.36
CA LYS A 99 -11.45 -6.84 12.60
C LYS A 99 -11.09 -7.43 11.25
N VAL A 100 -10.16 -6.78 10.54
CA VAL A 100 -9.85 -7.15 9.15
C VAL A 100 -8.78 -8.23 9.08
N TYR A 101 -7.75 -8.12 9.91
CA TYR A 101 -6.59 -9.00 9.82
C TYR A 101 -6.54 -10.04 10.95
N GLY A 102 -7.40 -9.92 11.96
CA GLY A 102 -7.42 -10.87 13.07
C GLY A 102 -6.17 -10.82 13.92
N ILE A 103 -5.62 -9.63 14.11
CA ILE A 103 -4.39 -9.46 14.89
C ILE A 103 -4.56 -8.38 15.95
N SER A 104 -3.77 -8.53 17.00
CA SER A 104 -3.50 -7.47 17.95
C SER A 104 -2.27 -6.72 17.45
N ALA A 105 -2.33 -5.41 17.39
CA ALA A 105 -1.22 -4.61 16.89
C ALA A 105 -1.07 -3.34 17.70
N HIS A 106 0.16 -2.90 17.82
CA HIS A 106 0.48 -1.59 18.38
C HIS A 106 0.57 -0.61 17.24
N VAL A 107 -0.13 0.51 17.34
CA VAL A 107 -0.14 1.54 16.31
C VAL A 107 0.42 2.82 16.91
N ASP A 108 1.46 3.34 16.31
CA ASP A 108 2.16 4.53 16.80
C ASP A 108 2.17 5.57 15.69
N CYS A 109 1.67 6.77 15.99
CA CYS A 109 1.61 7.86 15.02
C CYS A 109 2.86 8.72 15.18
N ARG A 110 3.65 8.81 14.11
CA ARG A 110 4.89 9.57 14.08
C ARG A 110 4.83 10.62 12.97
N GLU A 111 5.78 11.54 12.99
CA GLU A 111 5.84 12.60 11.98
C GLU A 111 5.93 12.05 10.56
N ASP A 112 6.69 10.98 10.39
CA ASP A 112 6.92 10.39 9.08
C ASP A 112 5.92 9.30 8.71
N GLY A 113 4.89 9.11 9.52
CA GLY A 113 3.82 8.17 9.21
C GLY A 113 3.36 7.37 10.40
N VAL A 114 2.51 6.41 10.11
CA VAL A 114 1.97 5.49 11.11
C VAL A 114 2.82 4.23 11.13
N VAL A 115 3.24 3.82 12.32
CA VAL A 115 4.02 2.60 12.51
C VAL A 115 3.10 1.55 13.11
N ILE A 116 3.08 0.37 12.49
CA ILE A 116 2.24 -0.74 12.93
C ILE A 116 3.14 -1.89 13.35
N ILE A 117 3.01 -2.30 14.59
CA ILE A 117 3.79 -3.42 15.13
C ILE A 117 2.81 -4.56 15.42
N PRO A 118 2.78 -5.61 14.59
CA PRO A 118 1.93 -6.75 14.87
C PRO A 118 2.43 -7.46 16.14
N ILE A 119 1.51 -7.80 17.02
CA ILE A 119 1.83 -8.44 18.30
C ILE A 119 1.53 -9.93 18.24
N LYS A 120 0.29 -10.29 17.90
CA LYS A 120 -0.11 -11.69 17.87
C LYS A 120 -1.42 -11.83 17.11
N ARG A 121 -1.71 -13.07 16.72
CA ARG A 121 -3.06 -13.38 16.25
C ARG A 121 -4.01 -13.35 17.44
N ILE A 122 -5.21 -12.88 17.18
CA ILE A 122 -6.27 -12.92 18.20
C ILE A 122 -7.29 -13.98 17.81
N ALA A 123 -8.43 -14.02 18.48
CA ALA A 123 -9.45 -15.05 18.26
C ALA A 123 -9.54 -15.40 16.77
N PRO A 124 -9.89 -16.66 16.44
CA PRO A 124 -9.98 -17.06 15.03
C PRO A 124 -10.75 -16.02 14.24
N ALA A 125 -10.21 -15.71 13.07
CA ALA A 125 -10.84 -14.71 12.21
C ALA A 125 -12.29 -15.08 11.98
N GLN A 126 -13.12 -14.09 11.88
CA GLN A 126 -14.51 -14.31 11.55
C GLN A 126 -14.59 -14.93 10.17
N LYS A 127 -15.21 -16.06 10.12
CA LYS A 127 -15.35 -16.81 8.89
C LYS A 127 -16.48 -16.29 8.04
#